data_e317f570d8fe26581da58b934b2e7652
#
_entry.id   e317f570d8fe26581da58b934b2e7652
#
_cell.length_a   1.000
_cell.length_b   1.000
_cell.length_c   1.000
_cell.angle_alpha   90.00
_cell.angle_beta   90.00
_cell.angle_gamma   90.00
#
_symmetry.space_group_name_H-M   'P 1'
#
loop_
_entity.id
_entity.type
_entity.pdbx_description
1 polymer ?
#
loop_
_entity_poly.entity_id
_entity_poly.type
_entity_poly.pdbx_seq_one_letter_code
_entity_poly.pdbx_strand_id
1 'polypeptide(L)'
;MFNGFFVGKIIDSAIIGLICFAGTTLLGFESAAFISVVIGVTNIIPFFGPFIGAIPCALLLLLGTHPWDALYFLIFIVILQQIDGNIIGPKILGNTTGVSSFWVLFSILLFGGLWGIVGMVIAVPLFGVIYDIVRKLTARGLERNQREDILQEYNKEFHEKKEETKKKSKPSVSDKINKQINEYINKNVNNK
;
A
#
# COMPACT_ATOMS: atom_id res chain seq x y z
N MET A 1 0.63 -14.39 -4.00
CA MET A 1 0.75 -12.92 -4.16
C MET A 1 -0.61 -12.22 -4.29
N PHE A 2 -1.50 -12.60 -5.21
CA PHE A 2 -2.80 -11.96 -5.40
C PHE A 2 -3.63 -11.86 -4.13
N ASN A 3 -3.86 -12.98 -3.45
CA ASN A 3 -4.74 -13.03 -2.27
C ASN A 3 -4.25 -12.12 -1.13
N GLY A 4 -2.94 -12.12 -0.86
CA GLY A 4 -2.38 -11.26 0.20
C GLY A 4 -2.51 -9.77 -0.07
N PHE A 5 -2.35 -9.34 -1.33
CA PHE A 5 -2.52 -7.94 -1.71
C PHE A 5 -3.98 -7.48 -1.57
N PHE A 6 -4.94 -8.26 -2.09
CA PHE A 6 -6.36 -7.91 -2.01
C PHE A 6 -6.86 -7.88 -0.57
N VAL A 7 -6.56 -8.92 0.20
CA VAL A 7 -6.93 -8.98 1.62
C VAL A 7 -6.30 -7.81 2.38
N GLY A 8 -5.01 -7.56 2.16
CA GLY A 8 -4.32 -6.41 2.78
C GLY A 8 -4.97 -5.08 2.41
N LYS A 9 -5.34 -4.88 1.13
CA LYS A 9 -5.95 -3.62 0.69
C LYS A 9 -7.38 -3.44 1.18
N ILE A 10 -8.15 -4.52 1.31
CA ILE A 10 -9.49 -4.47 1.93
C ILE A 10 -9.38 -4.09 3.42
N ILE A 11 -8.44 -4.71 4.15
CA ILE A 11 -8.22 -4.39 5.57
C ILE A 11 -7.77 -2.94 5.73
N ASP A 12 -6.82 -2.49 4.91
CA ASP A 12 -6.33 -1.12 4.86
C ASP A 12 -7.49 -0.13 4.63
N SER A 13 -8.29 -0.35 3.60
CA SER A 13 -9.47 0.46 3.27
C SER A 13 -10.51 0.49 4.39
N ALA A 14 -10.74 -0.62 5.08
CA ALA A 14 -11.64 -0.67 6.21
C ALA A 14 -11.10 0.15 7.40
N ILE A 15 -9.82 0.07 7.70
CA ILE A 15 -9.16 0.85 8.76
C ILE A 15 -9.22 2.34 8.44
N ILE A 16 -8.91 2.73 7.20
CA ILE A 16 -8.99 4.13 6.75
C ILE A 16 -10.43 4.64 6.85
N GLY A 17 -11.42 3.85 6.45
CA GLY A 17 -12.84 4.19 6.60
C GLY A 17 -13.22 4.42 8.06
N LEU A 18 -12.78 3.57 8.98
CA LEU A 18 -13.04 3.71 10.42
C LEU A 18 -12.37 4.95 11.02
N ILE A 19 -11.11 5.21 10.68
CA ILE A 19 -10.39 6.42 11.14
C ILE A 19 -11.05 7.66 10.55
N CYS A 20 -11.46 7.61 9.29
CA CYS A 20 -12.20 8.71 8.64
C CYS A 20 -13.52 8.96 9.36
N PHE A 21 -14.28 7.92 9.71
CA PHE A 21 -15.53 8.04 10.46
C PHE A 21 -15.33 8.69 11.83
N ALA A 22 -14.34 8.23 12.58
CA ALA A 22 -14.02 8.82 13.88
C ALA A 22 -13.62 10.29 13.74
N GLY A 23 -12.72 10.62 12.79
CA GLY A 23 -12.26 11.98 12.58
C GLY A 23 -13.35 12.94 12.10
N THR A 24 -14.16 12.55 11.12
CA THR A 24 -15.26 13.38 10.59
C THR A 24 -16.38 13.55 11.60
N THR A 25 -16.64 12.55 12.45
CA THR A 25 -17.59 12.65 13.57
C THR A 25 -17.07 13.60 14.64
N LEU A 26 -15.79 13.55 14.99
CA LEU A 26 -15.17 14.46 15.96
C LEU A 26 -15.15 15.92 15.46
N LEU A 27 -15.00 16.10 14.14
CA LEU A 27 -15.08 17.42 13.49
C LEU A 27 -16.53 17.94 13.36
N GLY A 28 -17.53 17.13 13.68
CA GLY A 28 -18.94 17.52 13.68
C GLY A 28 -19.60 17.56 12.30
N PHE A 29 -19.06 16.85 11.30
CA PHE A 29 -19.65 16.86 9.96
C PHE A 29 -20.98 16.08 9.93
N GLU A 30 -22.05 16.69 9.44
CA GLU A 30 -23.39 16.11 9.37
C GLU A 30 -23.43 14.81 8.57
N SER A 31 -22.57 14.65 7.55
CA SER A 31 -22.51 13.47 6.67
C SER A 31 -21.33 12.54 6.96
N ALA A 32 -20.84 12.49 8.21
CA ALA A 32 -19.65 11.73 8.61
C ALA A 32 -19.68 10.25 8.14
N ALA A 33 -20.80 9.56 8.30
CA ALA A 33 -20.94 8.17 7.89
C ALA A 33 -20.83 8.00 6.37
N PHE A 34 -21.49 8.85 5.59
CA PHE A 34 -21.44 8.80 4.12
C PHE A 34 -20.03 9.08 3.61
N ILE A 35 -19.41 10.14 4.11
CA ILE A 35 -18.03 10.54 3.76
C ILE A 35 -17.07 9.38 4.02
N SER A 36 -17.18 8.75 5.18
CA SER A 36 -16.28 7.68 5.61
C SER A 36 -16.42 6.41 4.76
N VAL A 37 -17.66 6.07 4.38
CA VAL A 37 -17.90 4.95 3.46
C VAL A 37 -17.31 5.24 2.09
N VAL A 38 -17.53 6.44 1.55
CA VAL A 38 -16.99 6.84 0.25
C VAL A 38 -15.45 6.80 0.27
N ILE A 39 -14.82 7.40 1.29
CA ILE A 39 -13.34 7.39 1.42
C ILE A 39 -12.82 5.97 1.60
N GLY A 40 -13.44 5.15 2.47
CA GLY A 40 -13.02 3.77 2.67
C GLY A 40 -13.13 2.93 1.40
N VAL A 41 -14.24 3.00 0.68
CA VAL A 41 -14.44 2.25 -0.57
C VAL A 41 -13.49 2.70 -1.66
N THR A 42 -13.34 4.01 -1.86
CA THR A 42 -12.43 4.51 -2.90
C THR A 42 -10.96 4.24 -2.58
N ASN A 43 -10.58 4.12 -1.30
CA ASN A 43 -9.22 3.79 -0.88
C ASN A 43 -8.74 2.40 -1.35
N ILE A 44 -9.63 1.53 -1.83
CA ILE A 44 -9.27 0.26 -2.49
C ILE A 44 -8.37 0.53 -3.71
N ILE A 45 -8.55 1.67 -4.39
CA ILE A 45 -7.72 2.07 -5.53
C ILE A 45 -6.44 2.74 -5.00
N PRO A 46 -5.25 2.11 -5.16
CA PRO A 46 -4.01 2.70 -4.66
C PRO A 46 -3.73 4.06 -5.31
N PHE A 47 -3.22 5.01 -4.56
CA PHE A 47 -2.87 6.38 -4.93
C PHE A 47 -4.06 7.27 -5.33
N PHE A 48 -4.94 6.82 -6.20
CA PHE A 48 -6.05 7.62 -6.74
C PHE A 48 -7.31 7.57 -5.89
N GLY A 49 -7.49 6.51 -5.12
CA GLY A 49 -8.68 6.29 -4.30
C GLY A 49 -9.05 7.49 -3.41
N PRO A 50 -8.10 8.01 -2.63
CA PRO A 50 -8.37 9.16 -1.76
C PRO A 50 -8.85 10.40 -2.50
N PHE A 51 -8.28 10.69 -3.68
CA PHE A 51 -8.68 11.84 -4.49
C PHE A 51 -10.07 11.64 -5.12
N ILE A 52 -10.34 10.42 -5.62
CA ILE A 52 -11.65 10.07 -6.19
C ILE A 52 -12.75 10.21 -5.14
N GLY A 53 -12.48 9.83 -3.88
CA GLY A 53 -13.43 9.97 -2.79
C GLY A 53 -13.51 11.38 -2.22
N ALA A 54 -12.38 12.08 -2.10
CA ALA A 54 -12.33 13.39 -1.47
C ALA A 54 -13.02 14.48 -2.31
N ILE A 55 -12.92 14.44 -3.64
CA ILE A 55 -13.52 15.46 -4.51
C ILE A 55 -15.06 15.52 -4.33
N PRO A 56 -15.83 14.42 -4.50
CA PRO A 56 -17.28 14.49 -4.33
C PRO A 56 -17.67 14.80 -2.88
N CYS A 57 -16.92 14.31 -1.88
CA CYS A 57 -17.20 14.62 -0.48
C CYS A 57 -16.95 16.10 -0.15
N ALA A 58 -15.87 16.70 -0.67
CA ALA A 58 -15.58 18.13 -0.50
C ALA A 58 -16.66 19.00 -1.16
N LEU A 59 -17.13 18.61 -2.37
CA LEU A 59 -18.24 19.32 -3.03
C LEU A 59 -19.55 19.21 -2.23
N LEU A 60 -19.83 18.04 -1.66
CA LEU A 60 -21.01 17.85 -0.81
C LEU A 60 -20.95 18.78 0.43
N LEU A 61 -19.79 18.85 1.08
CA LEU A 61 -19.60 19.74 2.24
C LEU A 61 -19.63 21.22 1.84
N LEU A 62 -19.07 21.57 0.68
CA LEU A 62 -19.09 22.96 0.18
C LEU A 62 -20.51 23.45 -0.09
N LEU A 63 -21.41 22.57 -0.53
CA LEU A 63 -22.81 22.85 -0.79
C LEU A 63 -23.69 22.71 0.47
N GLY A 64 -23.11 22.24 1.57
CA GLY A 64 -23.78 22.07 2.86
C GLY A 64 -23.97 23.37 3.61
N THR A 65 -24.41 23.25 4.87
CA THR A 65 -24.74 24.38 5.76
C THR A 65 -23.53 25.22 6.11
N HIS A 66 -22.35 24.61 6.18
CA HIS A 66 -21.09 25.25 6.54
C HIS A 66 -20.01 25.02 5.48
N PRO A 67 -19.83 25.94 4.50
CA PRO A 67 -18.85 25.78 3.41
C PRO A 67 -17.38 25.59 3.88
N TRP A 68 -17.04 26.10 5.05
CA TRP A 68 -15.71 25.93 5.65
C TRP A 68 -15.39 24.48 6.03
N ASP A 69 -16.40 23.64 6.22
CA ASP A 69 -16.22 22.21 6.49
C ASP A 69 -15.49 21.50 5.35
N ALA A 70 -15.68 21.95 4.12
CA ALA A 70 -14.94 21.43 2.97
C ALA A 70 -13.41 21.66 3.10
N LEU A 71 -13.00 22.82 3.61
CA LEU A 71 -11.58 23.12 3.83
C LEU A 71 -11.00 22.28 4.97
N TYR A 72 -11.71 22.18 6.10
CA TYR A 72 -11.28 21.33 7.22
C TYR A 72 -11.20 19.87 6.82
N PHE A 73 -12.16 19.40 6.02
CA PHE A 73 -12.17 18.06 5.46
C PHE A 73 -10.95 17.80 4.55
N LEU A 74 -10.60 18.71 3.65
CA LEU A 74 -9.44 18.54 2.77
C LEU A 74 -8.13 18.49 3.57
N ILE A 75 -7.97 19.33 4.60
CA ILE A 75 -6.81 19.29 5.49
C ILE A 75 -6.77 17.93 6.22
N PHE A 76 -7.90 17.48 6.76
CA PHE A 76 -8.02 16.20 7.45
C PHE A 76 -7.66 15.03 6.52
N ILE A 77 -8.17 15.01 5.28
CA ILE A 77 -7.84 13.97 4.30
C ILE A 77 -6.35 13.95 3.97
N VAL A 78 -5.69 15.10 3.81
CA VAL A 78 -4.25 15.16 3.58
C VAL A 78 -3.49 14.52 4.75
N ILE A 79 -3.86 14.84 5.99
CA ILE A 79 -3.25 14.24 7.19
C ILE A 79 -3.50 12.72 7.21
N LEU A 80 -4.74 12.30 6.97
CA LEU A 80 -5.12 10.89 6.92
C LEU A 80 -4.29 10.12 5.88
N GLN A 81 -4.08 10.70 4.70
CA GLN A 81 -3.25 10.10 3.65
C GLN A 81 -1.78 10.01 4.02
N GLN A 82 -1.25 10.98 4.78
CA GLN A 82 0.12 10.88 5.30
C GLN A 82 0.24 9.73 6.32
N ILE A 83 -0.77 9.51 7.13
CA ILE A 83 -0.80 8.39 8.08
C ILE A 83 -0.93 7.06 7.31
N ASP A 84 -1.80 6.99 6.31
CA ASP A 84 -1.96 5.81 5.46
C ASP A 84 -0.66 5.46 4.76
N GLY A 85 -0.11 6.36 3.97
CA GLY A 85 1.07 6.13 3.15
C GLY A 85 2.35 5.82 3.94
N ASN A 86 2.51 6.38 5.14
CA ASN A 86 3.74 6.24 5.93
C ASN A 86 3.64 5.22 7.07
N ILE A 87 2.44 4.89 7.54
CA ILE A 87 2.25 4.05 8.74
C ILE A 87 1.39 2.83 8.43
N ILE A 88 0.16 3.03 7.93
CA ILE A 88 -0.85 1.97 7.78
C ILE A 88 -0.51 1.08 6.60
N GLY A 89 -0.34 1.67 5.42
CA GLY A 89 -0.03 0.95 4.19
C GLY A 89 1.22 0.07 4.31
N PRO A 90 2.40 0.57 4.76
CA PRO A 90 3.57 -0.25 4.96
C PRO A 90 3.39 -1.37 6.00
N LYS A 91 2.54 -1.18 7.01
CA LYS A 91 2.27 -2.21 8.04
C LYS A 91 1.36 -3.32 7.53
N ILE A 92 0.36 -2.99 6.72
CA ILE A 92 -0.66 -3.94 6.25
C ILE A 92 -0.20 -4.64 4.97
N LEU A 93 0.19 -3.86 3.97
CA LEU A 93 0.60 -4.38 2.67
C LEU A 93 2.03 -4.92 2.68
N GLY A 94 2.89 -4.41 3.57
CA GLY A 94 4.29 -4.81 3.66
C GLY A 94 5.02 -4.66 2.32
N ASN A 95 6.10 -5.43 2.14
CA ASN A 95 6.84 -5.50 0.87
C ASN A 95 6.26 -6.58 -0.07
N THR A 96 4.93 -6.66 -0.16
CA THR A 96 4.25 -7.77 -0.84
C THR A 96 4.50 -7.82 -2.35
N THR A 97 4.84 -6.70 -2.96
CA THR A 97 5.00 -6.64 -4.43
C THR A 97 6.45 -6.75 -4.89
N GLY A 98 7.43 -6.37 -4.06
CA GLY A 98 8.86 -6.32 -4.48
C GLY A 98 9.14 -5.39 -5.67
N VAL A 99 8.14 -4.61 -6.08
CA VAL A 99 8.19 -3.70 -7.23
C VAL A 99 8.32 -2.28 -6.71
N SER A 100 9.14 -1.44 -7.37
CA SER A 100 9.28 -0.04 -6.96
C SER A 100 7.99 0.74 -7.18
N SER A 101 7.79 1.81 -6.38
CA SER A 101 6.58 2.66 -6.45
C SER A 101 6.33 3.23 -7.85
N PHE A 102 7.38 3.47 -8.64
CA PHE A 102 7.27 3.90 -10.03
C PHE A 102 6.49 2.88 -10.88
N TRP A 103 6.84 1.60 -10.80
CA TRP A 103 6.17 0.56 -11.55
C TRP A 103 4.73 0.32 -11.08
N VAL A 104 4.48 0.53 -9.80
CA VAL A 104 3.12 0.47 -9.25
C VAL A 104 2.27 1.58 -9.85
N LEU A 105 2.76 2.83 -9.86
CA LEU A 105 2.05 3.96 -10.46
C LEU A 105 1.85 3.75 -11.97
N PHE A 106 2.89 3.31 -12.68
CA PHE A 106 2.82 3.00 -14.11
C PHE A 106 1.75 1.94 -14.41
N SER A 107 1.69 0.87 -13.62
CA SER A 107 0.69 -0.18 -13.81
C SER A 107 -0.73 0.33 -13.61
N ILE A 108 -0.97 1.20 -12.62
CA ILE A 108 -2.28 1.77 -12.35
C ILE A 108 -2.73 2.68 -13.51
N LEU A 109 -1.82 3.51 -14.03
CA LEU A 109 -2.12 4.36 -15.20
C LEU A 109 -2.39 3.52 -16.45
N LEU A 110 -1.58 2.49 -16.70
CA LEU A 110 -1.73 1.62 -17.86
C LEU A 110 -3.04 0.84 -17.83
N PHE A 111 -3.29 0.09 -16.76
CA PHE A 111 -4.48 -0.74 -16.63
C PHE A 111 -5.74 0.07 -16.35
N GLY A 112 -5.58 1.23 -15.69
CA GLY A 112 -6.65 2.20 -15.51
C GLY A 112 -7.10 2.80 -16.85
N GLY A 113 -6.18 3.09 -17.76
CA GLY A 113 -6.48 3.56 -19.10
C GLY A 113 -7.15 2.50 -19.98
N LEU A 114 -6.83 1.20 -19.77
CA LEU A 114 -7.39 0.09 -20.55
C LEU A 114 -8.76 -0.36 -20.03
N TRP A 115 -8.93 -0.49 -18.71
CA TRP A 115 -10.11 -1.11 -18.07
C TRP A 115 -10.78 -0.21 -17.02
N GLY A 116 -10.43 1.07 -16.98
CA GLY A 116 -11.00 2.03 -16.03
C GLY A 116 -10.73 1.66 -14.58
N ILE A 117 -11.71 1.89 -13.70
CA ILE A 117 -11.60 1.67 -12.25
C ILE A 117 -11.23 0.22 -11.92
N VAL A 118 -11.82 -0.75 -12.59
CA VAL A 118 -11.51 -2.18 -12.39
C VAL A 118 -10.05 -2.46 -12.70
N GLY A 119 -9.54 -1.89 -13.80
CA GLY A 119 -8.11 -1.98 -14.15
C GLY A 119 -7.20 -1.39 -13.07
N MET A 120 -7.55 -0.26 -12.48
CA MET A 120 -6.77 0.36 -11.40
C MET A 120 -6.68 -0.53 -10.17
N VAL A 121 -7.78 -1.20 -9.77
CA VAL A 121 -7.81 -2.09 -8.59
C VAL A 121 -6.93 -3.32 -8.79
N ILE A 122 -6.98 -3.94 -9.98
CA ILE A 122 -6.21 -5.16 -10.27
C ILE A 122 -4.80 -4.89 -10.81
N ALA A 123 -4.47 -3.63 -11.11
CA ALA A 123 -3.21 -3.24 -11.75
C ALA A 123 -1.96 -3.77 -11.05
N VAL A 124 -1.87 -3.54 -9.74
CA VAL A 124 -0.68 -3.90 -8.95
C VAL A 124 -0.42 -5.40 -8.94
N PRO A 125 -1.39 -6.26 -8.60
CA PRO A 125 -1.16 -7.70 -8.61
C PRO A 125 -0.94 -8.24 -10.05
N LEU A 126 -1.62 -7.68 -11.06
CA LEU A 126 -1.44 -8.10 -12.44
C LEU A 126 -0.05 -7.77 -12.96
N PHE A 127 0.42 -6.55 -12.69
CA PHE A 127 1.78 -6.14 -13.04
C PHE A 127 2.84 -6.96 -12.32
N GLY A 128 2.61 -7.31 -11.04
CA GLY A 128 3.50 -8.19 -10.27
C GLY A 128 3.68 -9.56 -10.93
N VAL A 129 2.60 -10.15 -11.46
CA VAL A 129 2.67 -11.42 -12.20
C VAL A 129 3.43 -11.25 -13.52
N ILE A 130 3.13 -10.20 -14.28
CA ILE A 130 3.84 -9.92 -15.55
C ILE A 130 5.34 -9.75 -15.27
N TYR A 131 5.69 -8.98 -14.25
CA TYR A 131 7.06 -8.77 -13.84
C TYR A 131 7.78 -10.07 -13.47
N ASP A 132 7.12 -10.96 -12.69
CA ASP A 132 7.66 -12.27 -12.32
C ASP A 132 7.85 -13.19 -13.55
N ILE A 133 6.92 -13.13 -14.53
CA ILE A 133 7.02 -13.89 -15.79
C ILE A 133 8.22 -13.40 -16.60
N VAL A 134 8.31 -12.09 -16.84
CA VAL A 134 9.41 -11.49 -17.60
C VAL A 134 10.75 -11.84 -16.95
N ARG A 135 10.86 -11.70 -15.63
CA ARG A 135 12.05 -12.09 -14.87
C ARG A 135 12.44 -13.54 -15.07
N LYS A 136 11.49 -14.47 -14.97
CA LYS A 136 11.75 -15.91 -15.17
C LYS A 136 12.17 -16.24 -16.60
N LEU A 137 11.57 -15.56 -17.59
CA LEU A 137 11.94 -15.74 -18.99
C LEU A 137 13.34 -15.21 -19.26
N THR A 138 13.70 -14.04 -18.70
CA THR A 138 15.05 -13.49 -18.81
C THR A 138 16.09 -14.41 -18.17
N ALA A 139 15.83 -14.91 -16.96
CA ALA A 139 16.71 -15.84 -16.28
C ALA A 139 16.94 -17.12 -17.09
N ARG A 140 15.86 -17.74 -17.61
CA ARG A 140 15.96 -18.93 -18.48
C ARG A 140 16.70 -18.65 -19.80
N GLY A 141 16.52 -17.46 -20.36
CA GLY A 141 17.24 -17.05 -21.57
C GLY A 141 18.75 -16.93 -21.34
N LEU A 142 19.17 -16.43 -20.17
CA LEU A 142 20.57 -16.33 -19.77
C LEU A 142 21.19 -17.70 -19.51
N GLU A 143 20.48 -18.60 -18.80
CA GLU A 143 20.92 -19.97 -18.60
C GLU A 143 21.12 -20.73 -19.92
N ARG A 144 20.17 -20.58 -20.87
CA ARG A 144 20.24 -21.25 -22.18
C ARG A 144 21.42 -20.76 -23.02
N ASN A 145 21.84 -19.50 -22.88
CA ASN A 145 22.96 -18.91 -23.63
C ASN A 145 24.32 -19.10 -22.95
N GLN A 146 24.42 -19.92 -21.91
CA GLN A 146 25.67 -20.17 -21.14
C GLN A 146 26.33 -18.90 -20.60
N ARG A 147 25.55 -17.87 -20.32
CA ARG A 147 26.04 -16.61 -19.73
C ARG A 147 25.75 -16.60 -18.23
N GLU A 148 26.34 -17.56 -17.55
CA GLU A 148 26.19 -17.70 -16.09
C GLU A 148 26.76 -16.50 -15.31
N ASP A 149 27.77 -15.85 -15.86
CA ASP A 149 28.35 -14.61 -15.34
C ASP A 149 27.29 -13.50 -15.17
N ILE A 150 26.51 -13.24 -16.22
CA ILE A 150 25.43 -12.24 -16.21
C ILE A 150 24.26 -12.70 -15.33
N LEU A 151 23.99 -13.99 -15.30
CA LEU A 151 22.92 -14.54 -14.46
C LEU A 151 23.22 -14.34 -12.97
N GLN A 152 24.49 -14.56 -12.56
CA GLN A 152 24.92 -14.35 -11.18
C GLN A 152 24.87 -12.87 -10.79
N GLU A 153 25.33 -11.99 -11.66
CA GLU A 153 25.26 -10.53 -11.44
C GLU A 153 23.82 -10.04 -11.33
N TYR A 154 22.93 -10.48 -12.25
CA TYR A 154 21.51 -10.15 -12.23
C TYR A 154 20.80 -10.63 -10.94
N ASN A 155 21.08 -11.85 -10.51
CA ASN A 155 20.52 -12.38 -9.27
C ASN A 155 21.05 -11.64 -8.03
N LYS A 156 22.33 -11.27 -8.01
CA LYS A 156 22.95 -10.51 -6.94
C LYS A 156 22.30 -9.12 -6.79
N GLU A 157 22.21 -8.35 -7.89
CA GLU A 157 21.52 -7.05 -7.89
C GLU A 157 20.07 -7.14 -7.41
N PHE A 158 19.36 -8.19 -7.81
CA PHE A 158 17.97 -8.38 -7.40
C PHE A 158 17.85 -8.65 -5.90
N HIS A 159 18.73 -9.49 -5.35
CA HIS A 159 18.74 -9.79 -3.92
C HIS A 159 19.16 -8.56 -3.10
N GLU A 160 20.15 -7.79 -3.54
CA GLU A 160 20.58 -6.56 -2.90
C GLU A 160 19.46 -5.51 -2.88
N LYS A 161 18.79 -5.27 -4.00
CA LYS A 161 17.62 -4.36 -4.07
C LYS A 161 16.48 -4.80 -3.15
N LYS A 162 16.22 -6.11 -3.06
CA LYS A 162 15.19 -6.66 -2.18
C LYS A 162 15.55 -6.52 -0.70
N GLU A 163 16.82 -6.67 -0.35
CA GLU A 163 17.30 -6.45 1.03
C GLU A 163 17.34 -4.96 1.39
N GLU A 164 17.75 -4.07 0.49
CA GLU A 164 17.67 -2.63 0.71
C GLU A 164 16.24 -2.16 0.92
N THR A 165 15.30 -2.68 0.15
CA THR A 165 13.88 -2.38 0.31
C THR A 165 13.36 -2.88 1.67
N LYS A 166 13.83 -4.05 2.14
CA LYS A 166 13.52 -4.56 3.48
C LYS A 166 14.16 -3.73 4.60
N LYS A 167 15.39 -3.24 4.41
CA LYS A 167 16.09 -2.39 5.39
C LYS A 167 15.49 -0.99 5.51
N LYS A 168 14.98 -0.43 4.42
CA LYS A 168 14.27 0.87 4.40
C LYS A 168 12.87 0.78 4.99
N SER A 169 12.22 -0.38 4.99
CA SER A 169 10.99 -0.60 5.76
C SER A 169 11.37 -0.72 7.24
N LYS A 170 10.85 0.18 8.10
CA LYS A 170 11.01 0.08 9.56
C LYS A 170 10.64 -1.34 10.00
N PRO A 171 11.39 -1.94 10.96
CA PRO A 171 11.16 -3.31 11.40
C PRO A 171 9.69 -3.47 11.80
N SER A 172 9.06 -4.51 11.26
CA SER A 172 7.68 -4.90 11.57
C SER A 172 7.52 -5.03 13.10
N VAL A 173 6.31 -4.80 13.59
CA VAL A 173 5.97 -5.08 15.00
C VAL A 173 6.33 -6.53 15.35
N SER A 174 6.12 -7.46 14.42
CA SER A 174 6.51 -8.87 14.55
C SER A 174 8.02 -9.06 14.71
N ASP A 175 8.86 -8.30 13.98
CA ASP A 175 10.32 -8.39 14.09
C ASP A 175 10.82 -7.84 15.43
N LYS A 176 10.17 -6.79 15.95
CA LYS A 176 10.46 -6.24 17.28
C LYS A 176 10.08 -7.21 18.38
N ILE A 177 8.91 -7.84 18.28
CA ILE A 177 8.43 -8.84 19.23
C ILE A 177 9.34 -10.06 19.20
N ASN A 178 9.69 -10.59 18.03
CA ASN A 178 10.60 -11.73 17.90
C ASN A 178 11.99 -11.41 18.46
N LYS A 179 12.50 -10.20 18.26
CA LYS A 179 13.77 -9.77 18.87
C LYS A 179 13.71 -9.73 20.39
N GLN A 180 12.63 -9.18 20.96
CA GLN A 180 12.42 -9.16 22.42
C GLN A 180 12.26 -10.58 23.00
N ILE A 181 11.53 -11.45 22.33
CA ILE A 181 11.38 -12.86 22.75
C ILE A 181 12.72 -13.56 22.74
N ASN A 182 13.52 -13.41 21.68
CA ASN A 182 14.85 -14.02 21.59
C ASN A 182 15.83 -13.48 22.65
N GLU A 183 15.80 -12.18 22.93
CA GLU A 183 16.58 -11.56 24.01
C GLU A 183 16.18 -12.11 25.38
N TYR A 184 14.86 -12.28 25.62
CA TYR A 184 14.34 -12.86 26.87
C TYR A 184 14.73 -14.32 27.05
N ILE A 185 14.63 -15.13 25.98
CA ILE A 185 15.03 -16.53 25.97
C ILE A 185 16.53 -16.66 26.25
N ASN A 186 17.38 -15.92 25.54
CA ASN A 186 18.83 -15.96 25.72
C ASN A 186 19.25 -15.56 27.14
N LYS A 187 18.57 -14.59 27.76
CA LYS A 187 18.86 -14.12 29.11
C LYS A 187 18.47 -15.14 30.20
N ASN A 188 17.41 -15.94 29.93
CA ASN A 188 16.91 -16.91 30.93
C ASN A 188 17.41 -18.34 30.71
N VAL A 189 17.85 -18.70 29.50
CA VAL A 189 18.39 -20.03 29.19
C VAL A 189 19.89 -20.14 29.51
N ASN A 190 20.67 -19.06 29.30
CA ASN A 190 22.11 -19.05 29.57
C ASN A 190 22.48 -18.74 31.04
N ASN A 191 21.50 -18.51 31.93
CA ASN A 191 21.72 -18.29 33.37
C ASN A 191 21.29 -19.52 34.23
N LYS A 192 21.15 -20.70 33.62
CA LYS A 192 21.04 -22.00 34.29
C LYS A 192 22.23 -22.86 33.91
#